data_9f08236e7e7c857926614418515f142d
#
_entry.id   9f08236e7e7c857926614418515f142d
#
_cell.length_a   1.000
_cell.length_b   1.000
_cell.length_c   1.000
_cell.angle_alpha   90.00
_cell.angle_beta   90.00
_cell.angle_gamma   90.00
#
_symmetry.space_group_name_H-M   'P 1'
#
loop_
_entity.id
_entity.type
_entity.pdbx_description
1 polymer ?
#
loop_
_entity_poly.entity_id
_entity_poly.type
_entity_poly.pdbx_seq_one_letter_code
_entity_poly.pdbx_strand_id
1 'polypeptide(L)'
;MKIDCRNLSCPQPIVETKNALEKLQENEILEIVLNSIISKNNVVKFLNSLNLNPVVDENVQEFCIKVQKKNFDSSEVNIHDYNVLFLKTDKVGEGELGQNLLVGFLSTLKNLDHAPSKILCVNESVLINVDENHKAHLAMKELENLGIEIISCGACLEFFNKSKELKIGNIGNAYEILNELFGKAKIITL
;
A
#
# COMPACT_ATOMS: atom_id res chain seq x y z
N MET A 1 17.04 20.35 0.07
CA MET A 1 16.38 19.79 1.27
C MET A 1 17.12 18.54 1.70
N LYS A 2 17.18 18.23 3.03
CA LYS A 2 17.78 16.98 3.54
C LYS A 2 16.81 16.30 4.49
N ILE A 3 16.65 14.97 4.34
CA ILE A 3 15.85 14.12 5.24
C ILE A 3 16.72 13.00 5.82
N ASP A 4 16.46 12.65 7.08
CA ASP A 4 17.12 11.55 7.78
C ASP A 4 16.16 10.39 7.91
N CYS A 5 16.42 9.31 7.17
CA CYS A 5 15.64 8.09 7.13
C CYS A 5 16.37 6.90 7.77
N ARG A 6 17.41 7.17 8.60
CA ARG A 6 18.11 6.12 9.32
C ARG A 6 17.20 5.49 10.38
N ASN A 7 17.35 4.21 10.58
CA ASN A 7 16.57 3.40 11.52
C ASN A 7 15.05 3.36 11.27
N LEU A 8 14.60 3.87 10.12
CA LEU A 8 13.20 3.73 9.71
C LEU A 8 12.95 2.37 9.07
N SER A 9 11.86 1.73 9.48
CA SER A 9 11.40 0.47 8.90
C SER A 9 10.70 0.71 7.55
N CYS A 10 10.79 -0.25 6.62
CA CYS A 10 10.01 -0.21 5.38
C CYS A 10 8.50 -0.22 5.69
N PRO A 11 7.69 0.62 5.04
CA PRO A 11 7.96 1.45 3.86
C PRO A 11 8.36 2.91 4.16
N GLN A 12 8.58 3.27 5.43
CA GLN A 12 8.71 4.65 5.88
C GLN A 12 9.75 5.49 5.11
N PRO A 13 10.96 4.98 4.76
CA PRO A 13 11.92 5.75 3.96
C PRO A 13 11.37 6.19 2.59
N ILE A 14 10.53 5.36 1.93
CA ILE A 14 9.90 5.72 0.66
C ILE A 14 8.84 6.80 0.88
N VAL A 15 8.02 6.68 1.92
CA VAL A 15 6.97 7.65 2.26
C VAL A 15 7.60 9.02 2.55
N GLU A 16 8.66 9.06 3.38
CA GLU A 16 9.38 10.32 3.68
C GLU A 16 10.01 10.93 2.43
N THR A 17 10.59 10.09 1.56
CA THR A 17 11.15 10.54 0.28
C THR A 17 10.08 11.15 -0.62
N LYS A 18 8.91 10.51 -0.74
CA LYS A 18 7.78 11.01 -1.51
C LYS A 18 7.30 12.36 -0.97
N ASN A 19 7.04 12.44 0.33
CA ASN A 19 6.58 13.66 1.00
C ASN A 19 7.59 14.81 0.85
N ALA A 20 8.89 14.50 0.88
CA ALA A 20 9.94 15.51 0.67
C ALA A 20 9.98 16.00 -0.78
N LEU A 21 9.87 15.06 -1.76
CA LEU A 21 9.81 15.43 -3.19
C LEU A 21 8.61 16.33 -3.50
N GLU A 22 7.46 16.08 -2.89
CA GLU A 22 6.26 16.91 -3.10
C GLU A 22 6.49 18.36 -2.64
N LYS A 23 7.24 18.56 -1.57
CA LYS A 23 7.54 19.90 -0.99
C LYS A 23 8.64 20.67 -1.73
N LEU A 24 9.47 19.99 -2.52
CA LEU A 24 10.54 20.62 -3.27
C LEU A 24 10.00 21.43 -4.44
N GLN A 25 10.69 22.52 -4.77
CA GLN A 25 10.50 23.22 -6.04
C GLN A 25 11.28 22.55 -7.17
N GLU A 26 10.97 22.93 -8.41
CA GLU A 26 11.67 22.43 -9.58
C GLU A 26 13.18 22.75 -9.49
N ASN A 27 14.00 21.78 -9.90
CA ASN A 27 15.47 21.83 -9.87
C ASN A 27 16.11 21.81 -8.48
N GLU A 28 15.35 21.80 -7.38
CA GLU A 28 15.91 21.61 -6.07
C GLU A 28 16.42 20.18 -5.85
N ILE A 29 17.40 20.04 -4.99
CA ILE A 29 18.03 18.76 -4.66
C ILE A 29 17.49 18.25 -3.32
N LEU A 30 17.06 16.98 -3.31
CA LEU A 30 16.78 16.20 -2.12
C LEU A 30 17.98 15.33 -1.77
N GLU A 31 18.41 15.39 -0.52
CA GLU A 31 19.41 14.51 0.07
C GLU A 31 18.72 13.59 1.10
N ILE A 32 18.89 12.29 0.94
CA ILE A 32 18.23 11.26 1.77
C ILE A 32 19.34 10.43 2.43
N VAL A 33 19.35 10.39 3.76
CA VAL A 33 20.34 9.63 4.53
C VAL A 33 19.72 8.35 5.07
N LEU A 34 20.36 7.23 4.84
CA LEU A 34 19.92 5.87 5.19
C LEU A 34 21.07 5.07 5.79
N ASN A 35 20.77 4.06 6.61
CA ASN A 35 21.75 3.12 7.17
C ASN A 35 21.38 1.64 6.91
N SER A 36 20.40 1.39 6.05
CA SER A 36 19.97 0.04 5.63
C SER A 36 20.12 -0.11 4.13
N ILE A 37 20.81 -1.18 3.69
CA ILE A 37 20.98 -1.50 2.28
C ILE A 37 19.63 -1.80 1.59
N ILE A 38 18.69 -2.41 2.32
CA ILE A 38 17.34 -2.70 1.82
C ILE A 38 16.59 -1.40 1.58
N SER A 39 16.61 -0.48 2.56
CA SER A 39 15.96 0.82 2.44
C SER A 39 16.59 1.64 1.30
N LYS A 40 17.92 1.64 1.17
CA LYS A 40 18.62 2.29 0.06
C LYS A 40 18.12 1.76 -1.29
N ASN A 41 18.11 0.43 -1.48
CA ASN A 41 17.68 -0.18 -2.74
C ASN A 41 16.21 0.14 -3.07
N ASN A 42 15.33 0.15 -2.06
CA ASN A 42 13.92 0.48 -2.25
C ASN A 42 13.72 1.95 -2.63
N VAL A 43 14.42 2.87 -1.96
CA VAL A 43 14.37 4.31 -2.30
C VAL A 43 14.93 4.57 -3.70
N VAL A 44 16.04 3.93 -4.08
CA VAL A 44 16.60 4.05 -5.44
C VAL A 44 15.61 3.53 -6.49
N LYS A 45 14.99 2.37 -6.27
CA LYS A 45 13.95 1.85 -7.16
C LYS A 45 12.78 2.81 -7.30
N PHE A 46 12.30 3.36 -6.18
CA PHE A 46 11.23 4.35 -6.17
C PHE A 46 11.60 5.59 -7.00
N LEU A 47 12.78 6.16 -6.80
CA LEU A 47 13.21 7.35 -7.53
C LEU A 47 13.37 7.06 -9.04
N ASN A 48 13.86 5.88 -9.40
CA ASN A 48 13.99 5.46 -10.79
C ASN A 48 12.61 5.24 -11.46
N SER A 49 11.60 4.73 -10.72
CA SER A 49 10.24 4.59 -11.25
C SER A 49 9.59 5.94 -11.57
N LEU A 50 10.06 7.00 -10.91
CA LEU A 50 9.70 8.39 -11.20
C LEU A 50 10.57 9.04 -12.30
N ASN A 51 11.37 8.27 -13.04
CA ASN A 51 12.34 8.77 -14.04
C ASN A 51 13.33 9.81 -13.48
N LEU A 52 13.56 9.78 -12.17
CA LEU A 52 14.60 10.54 -11.51
C LEU A 52 15.86 9.69 -11.47
N ASN A 53 17.00 10.30 -11.74
CA ASN A 53 18.29 9.62 -11.75
C ASN A 53 19.03 9.89 -10.43
N PRO A 54 18.81 9.11 -9.36
CA PRO A 54 19.45 9.32 -8.09
C PRO A 54 20.95 8.99 -8.16
N VAL A 55 21.75 9.81 -7.52
CA VAL A 55 23.18 9.55 -7.27
C VAL A 55 23.32 9.03 -5.86
N VAL A 56 24.03 7.91 -5.68
CA VAL A 56 24.23 7.27 -4.37
C VAL A 56 25.69 7.43 -3.96
N ASP A 57 25.92 8.11 -2.85
CA ASP A 57 27.20 8.14 -2.16
C ASP A 57 27.15 7.14 -0.99
N GLU A 58 28.08 6.19 -0.97
CA GLU A 58 28.18 5.15 0.06
C GLU A 58 29.42 5.33 0.92
N ASN A 59 29.25 5.24 2.22
CA ASN A 59 30.35 5.08 3.15
C ASN A 59 30.12 3.85 4.04
N VAL A 60 31.05 3.55 4.95
CA VAL A 60 31.04 2.29 5.73
C VAL A 60 29.78 2.12 6.59
N GLN A 61 29.06 3.18 6.91
CA GLN A 61 27.95 3.15 7.87
C GLN A 61 26.64 3.76 7.33
N GLU A 62 26.69 4.53 6.23
CA GLU A 62 25.55 5.31 5.77
C GLU A 62 25.50 5.37 4.23
N PHE A 63 24.32 5.51 3.71
CA PHE A 63 24.02 5.76 2.30
C PHE A 63 23.42 7.15 2.18
N CYS A 64 23.97 7.97 1.33
CA CYS A 64 23.42 9.28 1.00
C CYS A 64 22.94 9.28 -0.46
N ILE A 65 21.63 9.40 -0.66
CA ILE A 65 21.02 9.46 -1.99
C ILE A 65 20.72 10.91 -2.30
N LYS A 66 21.22 11.41 -3.43
CA LYS A 66 20.94 12.75 -3.95
C LYS A 66 20.11 12.64 -5.21
N VAL A 67 19.04 13.41 -5.28
CA VAL A 67 18.15 13.44 -6.43
C VAL A 67 17.68 14.88 -6.67
N GLN A 68 17.67 15.29 -7.93
CA GLN A 68 17.12 16.57 -8.35
C GLN A 68 15.67 16.39 -8.78
N LYS A 69 14.76 17.24 -8.26
CA LYS A 69 13.38 17.28 -8.70
C LYS A 69 13.31 17.77 -10.13
N LYS A 70 12.74 16.98 -11.02
CA LYS A 70 12.37 17.39 -12.39
C LYS A 70 10.86 17.61 -12.45
N ASN A 71 10.41 18.48 -13.34
CA ASN A 71 8.97 18.59 -13.59
C ASN A 71 8.45 17.26 -14.12
N PHE A 72 7.42 16.75 -13.46
CA PHE A 72 6.60 15.68 -14.00
C PHE A 72 5.58 16.31 -14.94
N ASP A 73 5.71 16.05 -16.22
CA ASP A 73 4.61 16.25 -17.14
C ASP A 73 3.60 15.11 -16.86
N SER A 74 2.56 15.45 -16.10
CA SER A 74 1.51 14.51 -15.68
C SER A 74 0.56 14.11 -16.81
N SER A 75 0.97 14.28 -18.08
CA SER A 75 0.10 14.15 -19.25
C SER A 75 -0.04 12.75 -19.85
N GLU A 76 0.58 11.71 -19.29
CA GLU A 76 0.37 10.32 -19.74
C GLU A 76 0.16 9.33 -18.57
N VAL A 77 -0.73 9.65 -17.63
CA VAL A 77 -1.21 8.65 -16.69
C VAL A 77 -2.51 8.06 -17.24
N ASN A 78 -2.48 6.77 -17.53
CA ASN A 78 -3.69 5.98 -17.82
C ASN A 78 -4.80 6.34 -16.82
N ILE A 79 -6.00 6.60 -17.34
CA ILE A 79 -7.18 7.21 -16.72
C ILE A 79 -7.79 6.37 -15.56
N HIS A 80 -7.03 5.55 -14.88
CA HIS A 80 -7.45 4.92 -13.62
C HIS A 80 -6.85 5.74 -12.48
N ASP A 81 -7.66 6.58 -11.85
CA ASP A 81 -7.21 7.49 -10.80
C ASP A 81 -6.69 6.76 -9.55
N TYR A 82 -7.05 5.47 -9.36
CA TYR A 82 -6.62 4.66 -8.21
C TYR A 82 -6.87 3.16 -8.40
N ASN A 83 -6.20 2.34 -7.60
CA ASN A 83 -6.38 0.88 -7.58
C ASN A 83 -7.32 0.48 -6.45
N VAL A 84 -8.17 -0.52 -6.70
CA VAL A 84 -9.02 -1.16 -5.71
C VAL A 84 -8.73 -2.65 -5.70
N LEU A 85 -8.49 -3.21 -4.53
CA LEU A 85 -8.36 -4.65 -4.33
C LEU A 85 -9.72 -5.24 -3.96
N PHE A 86 -10.21 -6.18 -4.75
CA PHE A 86 -11.45 -6.90 -4.48
C PHE A 86 -11.15 -8.30 -3.97
N LEU A 87 -11.41 -8.55 -2.70
CA LEU A 87 -11.22 -9.84 -2.04
C LEU A 87 -12.56 -10.57 -1.90
N LYS A 88 -12.60 -11.81 -2.38
CA LYS A 88 -13.78 -12.68 -2.29
C LYS A 88 -13.64 -13.78 -1.27
N THR A 89 -12.41 -14.15 -0.93
CA THR A 89 -12.10 -15.23 0.00
C THR A 89 -11.02 -14.79 0.99
N ASP A 90 -10.85 -15.56 2.05
CA ASP A 90 -9.82 -15.39 3.07
C ASP A 90 -8.48 -16.07 2.70
N LYS A 91 -8.32 -16.45 1.41
CA LYS A 91 -7.15 -17.16 0.88
C LYS A 91 -7.01 -16.91 -0.62
N VAL A 92 -5.80 -17.12 -1.15
CA VAL A 92 -5.50 -17.12 -2.58
C VAL A 92 -5.26 -18.56 -3.03
N GLY A 93 -6.25 -19.16 -3.70
CA GLY A 93 -6.27 -20.59 -4.00
C GLY A 93 -6.83 -21.40 -2.83
N GLU A 94 -6.31 -22.60 -2.60
CA GLU A 94 -6.89 -23.55 -1.64
C GLU A 94 -5.95 -23.87 -0.47
N GLY A 95 -6.55 -24.33 0.64
CA GLY A 95 -5.86 -24.87 1.79
C GLY A 95 -4.94 -23.88 2.53
N GLU A 96 -4.01 -24.42 3.27
CA GLU A 96 -3.10 -23.63 4.10
C GLU A 96 -2.13 -22.76 3.26
N LEU A 97 -1.69 -23.27 2.12
CA LEU A 97 -0.86 -22.51 1.20
C LEU A 97 -1.59 -21.25 0.73
N GLY A 98 -2.89 -21.36 0.38
CA GLY A 98 -3.71 -20.22 -0.03
C GLY A 98 -3.84 -19.15 1.05
N GLN A 99 -3.98 -19.54 2.32
CA GLN A 99 -4.00 -18.61 3.44
C GLN A 99 -2.64 -17.90 3.60
N ASN A 100 -1.54 -18.64 3.53
CA ASN A 100 -0.20 -18.06 3.66
C ASN A 100 0.13 -17.12 2.49
N LEU A 101 -0.32 -17.43 1.27
CA LEU A 101 -0.19 -16.56 0.11
C LEU A 101 -0.94 -15.24 0.31
N LEU A 102 -2.18 -15.28 0.81
CA LEU A 102 -2.94 -14.07 1.10
C LEU A 102 -2.23 -13.19 2.11
N VAL A 103 -1.73 -13.75 3.21
CA VAL A 103 -0.94 -13.00 4.21
C VAL A 103 0.27 -12.33 3.56
N GLY A 104 1.04 -13.09 2.76
CA GLY A 104 2.21 -12.57 2.07
C GLY A 104 1.87 -11.44 1.10
N PHE A 105 0.79 -11.58 0.33
CA PHE A 105 0.34 -10.57 -0.63
C PHE A 105 -0.12 -9.31 0.08
N LEU A 106 -0.99 -9.40 1.08
CA LEU A 106 -1.46 -8.24 1.85
C LEU A 106 -0.28 -7.52 2.53
N SER A 107 0.63 -8.27 3.15
CA SER A 107 1.82 -7.68 3.78
C SER A 107 2.76 -6.99 2.78
N THR A 108 2.71 -7.38 1.51
CA THR A 108 3.55 -6.80 0.45
C THR A 108 2.93 -5.54 -0.16
N LEU A 109 1.60 -5.38 -0.10
CA LEU A 109 0.89 -4.23 -0.70
C LEU A 109 1.46 -2.89 -0.24
N LYS A 110 1.85 -2.78 1.02
CA LYS A 110 2.44 -1.56 1.60
C LYS A 110 3.76 -1.12 0.95
N ASN A 111 4.39 -2.01 0.17
CA ASN A 111 5.67 -1.76 -0.48
C ASN A 111 5.52 -1.48 -1.99
N LEU A 112 4.28 -1.49 -2.51
CA LEU A 112 4.02 -1.26 -3.93
C LEU A 112 3.94 0.24 -4.24
N ASP A 113 4.48 0.63 -5.37
CA ASP A 113 4.39 2.02 -5.87
C ASP A 113 2.93 2.45 -6.12
N HIS A 114 2.09 1.50 -6.50
CA HIS A 114 0.67 1.70 -6.76
C HIS A 114 -0.18 0.78 -5.89
N ALA A 115 0.00 0.89 -4.57
CA ALA A 115 -0.85 0.18 -3.63
C ALA A 115 -2.33 0.55 -3.84
N PRO A 116 -3.27 -0.34 -3.51
CA PRO A 116 -4.69 0.00 -3.60
C PRO A 116 -5.02 1.11 -2.59
N SER A 117 -5.90 2.03 -2.97
CA SER A 117 -6.48 3.01 -2.04
C SER A 117 -7.65 2.42 -1.24
N LYS A 118 -8.26 1.35 -1.78
CA LYS A 118 -9.38 0.64 -1.15
C LYS A 118 -9.22 -0.86 -1.25
N ILE A 119 -9.74 -1.56 -0.24
CA ILE A 119 -9.92 -3.01 -0.23
C ILE A 119 -11.40 -3.30 0.03
N LEU A 120 -12.05 -3.97 -0.92
CA LEU A 120 -13.44 -4.39 -0.82
C LEU A 120 -13.48 -5.87 -0.45
N CYS A 121 -14.06 -6.18 0.71
CA CYS A 121 -14.18 -7.54 1.24
C CYS A 121 -15.61 -8.05 1.12
N VAL A 122 -15.78 -9.19 0.46
CA VAL A 122 -17.06 -9.89 0.35
C VAL A 122 -16.88 -11.37 0.68
N ASN A 123 -17.98 -12.07 0.99
CA ASN A 123 -17.96 -13.47 1.37
C ASN A 123 -16.99 -13.73 2.53
N GLU A 124 -16.16 -14.77 2.48
CA GLU A 124 -15.25 -15.19 3.56
C GLU A 124 -14.18 -14.13 3.90
N SER A 125 -13.81 -13.26 2.96
CA SER A 125 -12.80 -12.24 3.23
C SER A 125 -13.20 -11.23 4.33
N VAL A 126 -14.52 -11.08 4.64
CA VAL A 126 -14.97 -10.24 5.75
C VAL A 126 -14.51 -10.78 7.11
N LEU A 127 -14.23 -12.10 7.21
CA LEU A 127 -13.78 -12.75 8.45
C LEU A 127 -12.39 -12.27 8.87
N ILE A 128 -11.55 -11.84 7.94
CA ILE A 128 -10.25 -11.22 8.21
C ILE A 128 -10.42 -9.99 9.12
N ASN A 129 -11.50 -9.25 8.91
CA ASN A 129 -11.73 -7.95 9.55
C ASN A 129 -12.46 -8.05 10.90
N VAL A 130 -12.92 -9.24 11.27
CA VAL A 130 -13.67 -9.48 12.52
C VAL A 130 -12.94 -10.39 13.51
N ASP A 131 -12.09 -11.31 13.03
CA ASP A 131 -11.37 -12.27 13.87
C ASP A 131 -9.89 -11.89 14.02
N GLU A 132 -9.49 -11.44 15.20
CA GLU A 132 -8.11 -11.09 15.52
C GLU A 132 -7.13 -12.27 15.43
N ASN A 133 -7.62 -13.50 15.52
CA ASN A 133 -6.81 -14.70 15.36
C ASN A 133 -6.67 -15.14 13.90
N HIS A 134 -7.37 -14.48 12.97
CA HIS A 134 -7.23 -14.78 11.56
C HIS A 134 -5.82 -14.45 11.07
N LYS A 135 -5.17 -15.38 10.34
CA LYS A 135 -3.77 -15.23 9.90
C LYS A 135 -3.48 -13.90 9.21
N ALA A 136 -4.42 -13.42 8.40
CA ALA A 136 -4.27 -12.18 7.63
C ALA A 136 -4.72 -10.90 8.38
N HIS A 137 -5.27 -11.01 9.60
CA HIS A 137 -5.82 -9.87 10.36
C HIS A 137 -4.78 -8.75 10.58
N LEU A 138 -3.59 -9.11 11.06
CA LEU A 138 -2.54 -8.12 11.32
C LEU A 138 -2.10 -7.39 10.05
N ALA A 139 -1.96 -8.10 8.93
CA ALA A 139 -1.59 -7.49 7.66
C ALA A 139 -2.68 -6.52 7.18
N MET A 140 -3.97 -6.88 7.33
CA MET A 140 -5.09 -6.01 6.98
C MET A 140 -5.13 -4.77 7.89
N LYS A 141 -4.89 -4.94 9.19
CA LYS A 141 -4.83 -3.82 10.15
C LYS A 141 -3.69 -2.84 9.85
N GLU A 142 -2.54 -3.34 9.42
CA GLU A 142 -1.43 -2.50 8.99
C GLU A 142 -1.81 -1.66 7.76
N LEU A 143 -2.54 -2.23 6.79
CA LEU A 143 -3.00 -1.51 5.60
C LEU A 143 -4.00 -0.41 5.96
N GLU A 144 -4.93 -0.67 6.88
CA GLU A 144 -5.84 0.35 7.41
C GLU A 144 -5.05 1.50 8.06
N ASN A 145 -4.07 1.20 8.91
CA ASN A 145 -3.23 2.20 9.57
C ASN A 145 -2.42 3.05 8.58
N LEU A 146 -2.17 2.55 7.38
CA LEU A 146 -1.52 3.29 6.28
C LEU A 146 -2.50 4.14 5.47
N GLY A 147 -3.78 4.17 5.85
CA GLY A 147 -4.81 4.98 5.22
C GLY A 147 -5.53 4.30 4.06
N ILE A 148 -5.34 2.99 3.86
CA ILE A 148 -6.13 2.23 2.89
C ILE A 148 -7.53 2.03 3.44
N GLU A 149 -8.54 2.45 2.69
CA GLU A 149 -9.95 2.30 3.07
C GLU A 149 -10.38 0.83 2.92
N ILE A 150 -10.88 0.24 4.01
CA ILE A 150 -11.32 -1.16 4.01
C ILE A 150 -12.84 -1.19 4.20
N ILE A 151 -13.53 -1.83 3.25
CA ILE A 151 -14.98 -1.94 3.23
C ILE A 151 -15.38 -3.42 3.27
N SER A 152 -16.11 -3.81 4.30
CA SER A 152 -16.68 -5.15 4.46
C SER A 152 -18.15 -5.18 4.08
N CYS A 153 -18.56 -6.13 3.24
CA CYS A 153 -19.94 -6.31 2.83
C CYS A 153 -20.85 -6.62 4.03
N GLY A 154 -21.82 -5.74 4.29
CA GLY A 154 -22.76 -5.88 5.41
C GLY A 154 -23.58 -7.15 5.34
N ALA A 155 -24.09 -7.54 4.15
CA ALA A 155 -24.85 -8.79 3.97
C ALA A 155 -23.99 -10.03 4.27
N CYS A 156 -22.67 -9.99 3.96
CA CYS A 156 -21.77 -11.10 4.29
C CYS A 156 -21.52 -11.16 5.81
N LEU A 157 -21.33 -10.03 6.45
CA LEU A 157 -21.18 -9.96 7.92
C LEU A 157 -22.44 -10.45 8.64
N GLU A 158 -23.63 -10.12 8.12
CA GLU A 158 -24.91 -10.63 8.65
C GLU A 158 -25.02 -12.14 8.48
N PHE A 159 -24.66 -12.68 7.30
CA PHE A 159 -24.68 -14.12 7.03
C PHE A 159 -23.79 -14.89 8.03
N PHE A 160 -22.61 -14.35 8.35
CA PHE A 160 -21.71 -14.94 9.33
C PHE A 160 -22.05 -14.58 10.79
N ASN A 161 -23.13 -13.81 11.05
CA ASN A 161 -23.48 -13.30 12.38
C ASN A 161 -22.37 -12.44 13.03
N LYS A 162 -21.64 -11.66 12.23
CA LYS A 162 -20.46 -10.89 12.63
C LYS A 162 -20.60 -9.37 12.50
N SER A 163 -21.79 -8.84 12.22
CA SER A 163 -22.01 -7.40 11.98
C SER A 163 -21.58 -6.49 13.13
N LYS A 164 -21.59 -7.01 14.38
CA LYS A 164 -21.19 -6.26 15.59
C LYS A 164 -19.74 -6.47 16.00
N GLU A 165 -19.01 -7.35 15.29
CA GLU A 165 -17.65 -7.75 15.63
C GLU A 165 -16.61 -7.12 14.69
N LEU A 166 -17.02 -6.22 13.78
CA LEU A 166 -16.08 -5.57 12.87
C LEU A 166 -15.04 -4.77 13.66
N LYS A 167 -13.75 -5.02 13.36
CA LYS A 167 -12.59 -4.41 14.02
C LYS A 167 -11.72 -3.61 13.06
N ILE A 168 -11.83 -3.88 11.77
CA ILE A 168 -11.06 -3.23 10.70
C ILE A 168 -12.02 -2.70 9.65
N GLY A 169 -11.85 -1.43 9.29
CA GLY A 169 -12.60 -0.78 8.23
C GLY A 169 -14.05 -0.47 8.59
N ASN A 170 -14.87 -0.34 7.55
CA ASN A 170 -16.27 0.05 7.64
C ASN A 170 -17.18 -0.99 7.00
N ILE A 171 -18.46 -0.97 7.40
CA ILE A 171 -19.49 -1.80 6.76
C ILE A 171 -20.01 -1.05 5.55
N GLY A 172 -19.88 -1.67 4.37
CA GLY A 172 -20.46 -1.17 3.12
C GLY A 172 -21.65 -2.01 2.65
N ASN A 173 -22.40 -1.46 1.72
CA ASN A 173 -23.52 -2.13 1.09
C ASN A 173 -23.22 -2.49 -0.37
N ALA A 174 -24.12 -3.30 -0.99
CA ALA A 174 -23.93 -3.77 -2.36
C ALA A 174 -23.83 -2.62 -3.38
N TYR A 175 -24.59 -1.53 -3.18
CA TYR A 175 -24.55 -0.38 -4.08
C TYR A 175 -23.17 0.30 -4.04
N GLU A 176 -22.64 0.53 -2.84
CA GLU A 176 -21.31 1.14 -2.63
C GLU A 176 -20.21 0.28 -3.26
N ILE A 177 -20.22 -1.03 -3.00
CA ILE A 177 -19.25 -1.96 -3.55
C ILE A 177 -19.34 -2.00 -5.09
N LEU A 178 -20.54 -2.10 -5.64
CA LEU A 178 -20.72 -2.12 -7.10
C LEU A 178 -20.34 -0.79 -7.75
N ASN A 179 -20.66 0.33 -7.09
CA ASN A 179 -20.28 1.66 -7.59
C ASN A 179 -18.75 1.81 -7.71
N GLU A 180 -17.99 1.25 -6.77
CA GLU A 180 -16.53 1.18 -6.88
C GLU A 180 -16.08 0.23 -8.01
N LEU A 181 -16.67 -0.97 -8.10
CA LEU A 181 -16.28 -1.97 -9.09
C LEU A 181 -16.58 -1.53 -10.55
N PHE A 182 -17.63 -0.74 -10.77
CA PHE A 182 -17.99 -0.19 -12.07
C PHE A 182 -17.55 1.27 -12.28
N GLY A 183 -16.81 1.83 -11.32
CA GLY A 183 -16.30 3.18 -11.36
C GLY A 183 -15.03 3.32 -12.23
N LYS A 184 -14.23 4.32 -11.90
CA LYS A 184 -12.98 4.62 -12.64
C LYS A 184 -11.76 3.88 -12.09
N ALA A 185 -11.91 3.14 -11.00
CA ALA A 185 -10.81 2.43 -10.38
C ALA A 185 -10.31 1.28 -11.27
N LYS A 186 -9.01 1.01 -11.20
CA LYS A 186 -8.47 -0.26 -11.67
C LYS A 186 -8.75 -1.33 -10.62
N ILE A 187 -9.56 -2.32 -10.95
CA ILE A 187 -9.93 -3.42 -10.05
C ILE A 187 -8.93 -4.56 -10.17
N ILE A 188 -8.36 -4.95 -9.05
CA ILE A 188 -7.53 -6.14 -8.91
C ILE A 188 -8.29 -7.14 -8.03
N THR A 189 -8.38 -8.39 -8.45
CA THR A 189 -9.04 -9.46 -7.69
C THR A 189 -8.02 -10.51 -7.28
N LEU A 190 -8.06 -10.93 -6.01
CA LEU A 190 -7.32 -12.07 -5.47
C LEU A 190 -8.28 -13.16 -4.98
#